data_001142fba39f54e799dc8c2667000434
#
_entry.id   001142fba39f54e799dc8c2667000434
#
_cell.length_a   1.000
_cell.length_b   1.000
_cell.length_c   1.000
_cell.angle_alpha   90.00
_cell.angle_beta   90.00
_cell.angle_gamma   90.00
#
_symmetry.space_group_name_H-M   'P 1'
#
loop_
_entity.id
_entity.type
_entity.pdbx_description
1 polymer ?
#
loop_
_entity_poly.entity_id
_entity_poly.type
_entity_poly.pdbx_seq_one_letter_code
_entity_poly.pdbx_strand_id
1 'polypeptide(L)'
;MTLKNTDNEYRITVSNRQTIDSETDTIEETAYGNYTEKNGKQYITYKTENDGDKISSMIKIDGNEILIKRTGSVNSSMTYKVDTKKEFLYHLPYGTVPMEIETQRIVSKLDENGETIELVYTLTVQGEKYFNDMKITVSKR
;
A
#
# COMPACT_ATOMS: atom_id res chain seq x y z
N MET A 1 -2.28 -5.52 -32.91
CA MET A 1 -2.13 -5.30 -32.17
C MET A 1 -1.59 -5.12 -31.34
N THR A 2 -1.38 -5.07 -30.87
CA THR A 2 -0.88 -5.12 -30.05
C THR A 2 -1.04 -4.91 -29.02
N LEU A 3 -1.02 -5.26 -28.49
CA LEU A 3 -1.00 -5.12 -27.55
C LEU A 3 -0.31 -4.62 -26.91
N LYS A 4 -0.32 -4.20 -26.61
CA LYS A 4 0.39 -3.81 -25.96
C LYS A 4 0.68 -3.89 -24.89
N ASN A 5 1.38 -3.78 -25.17
CA ASN A 5 1.61 -4.33 -23.87
C ASN A 5 2.15 -3.33 -22.88
N THR A 6 1.36 -3.04 -21.89
CA THR A 6 1.70 -2.04 -20.89
C THR A 6 2.14 -2.67 -19.57
N ASP A 7 2.35 -3.99 -19.56
CA ASP A 7 2.65 -4.66 -18.32
C ASP A 7 4.01 -4.28 -17.76
N ASN A 8 4.03 -3.94 -16.47
CA ASN A 8 5.27 -3.69 -15.73
C ASN A 8 6.06 -2.50 -16.24
N GLU A 9 5.36 -1.46 -16.69
CA GLU A 9 6.00 -0.26 -17.18
C GLU A 9 6.55 0.64 -16.07
N TYR A 10 6.21 0.37 -14.82
CA TYR A 10 6.60 1.21 -13.70
C TYR A 10 7.37 0.40 -12.68
N ARG A 11 8.32 1.07 -12.06
CA ARG A 11 9.02 0.53 -10.90
C ARG A 11 8.38 1.11 -9.65
N ILE A 12 7.99 0.24 -8.74
CA ILE A 12 7.27 0.63 -7.54
C ILE A 12 8.09 0.23 -6.33
N THR A 13 8.41 1.19 -5.49
CA THR A 13 9.14 0.94 -4.26
C THR A 13 8.27 1.40 -3.09
N VAL A 14 8.05 0.49 -2.16
CA VAL A 14 7.31 0.79 -0.95
C VAL A 14 8.27 0.70 0.22
N SER A 15 8.44 1.80 0.93
CA SER A 15 9.30 1.86 2.09
C SER A 15 8.44 2.25 3.29
N ASN A 16 8.41 1.41 4.30
CA ASN A 16 7.62 1.69 5.50
C ASN A 16 8.51 1.67 6.72
N ARG A 17 8.56 2.79 7.41
CA ARG A 17 9.28 2.89 8.67
C ARG A 17 8.27 2.76 9.80
N GLN A 18 8.39 1.69 10.55
CA GLN A 18 7.46 1.37 11.62
C GLN A 18 8.13 1.48 12.97
N THR A 19 7.50 2.18 13.90
CA THR A 19 8.01 2.37 15.23
C THR A 19 7.04 1.80 16.25
N ILE A 20 7.56 0.93 17.13
CA ILE A 20 6.82 0.44 18.27
C ILE A 20 7.70 0.61 19.50
N ASP A 21 7.13 1.21 20.54
CA ASP A 21 7.89 1.62 21.73
C ASP A 21 9.02 2.56 21.31
N SER A 22 10.27 2.20 21.53
CA SER A 22 11.40 3.03 21.10
C SER A 22 12.20 2.38 19.99
N GLU A 23 11.64 1.34 19.36
CA GLU A 23 12.34 0.61 18.30
C GLU A 23 11.71 0.94 16.95
N THR A 24 12.57 1.18 15.96
CA THR A 24 12.14 1.51 14.61
C THR A 24 12.73 0.53 13.62
N ASP A 25 11.87 -0.05 12.79
CA ASP A 25 12.27 -0.93 11.70
C ASP A 25 11.81 -0.34 10.38
N THR A 26 12.63 -0.54 9.34
CA THR A 26 12.26 -0.12 8.00
C THR A 26 12.15 -1.35 7.12
N ILE A 27 11.01 -1.48 6.47
CA ILE A 27 10.75 -2.56 5.53
C ILE A 27 10.61 -1.94 4.15
N GLU A 28 11.38 -2.46 3.18
CA GLU A 28 11.36 -1.93 1.84
C GLU A 28 11.14 -3.05 0.85
N GLU A 29 10.30 -2.77 -0.14
CA GLU A 29 9.96 -3.75 -1.17
C GLU A 29 9.95 -3.02 -2.50
N THR A 30 10.50 -3.67 -3.53
CA THR A 30 10.53 -3.12 -4.89
C THR A 30 9.91 -4.14 -5.83
N ALA A 31 9.05 -3.65 -6.71
CA ALA A 31 8.39 -4.48 -7.69
C ALA A 31 8.19 -3.69 -8.98
N TYR A 32 7.79 -4.39 -10.02
CA TYR A 32 7.44 -3.76 -11.29
C TYR A 32 5.95 -3.98 -11.50
N GLY A 33 5.28 -2.94 -11.96
CA GLY A 33 3.85 -3.00 -12.09
C GLY A 33 3.31 -1.95 -13.03
N ASN A 34 2.06 -1.59 -12.82
CA ASN A 34 1.33 -0.72 -13.73
C ASN A 34 0.69 0.44 -12.99
N TYR A 35 0.53 1.53 -13.71
CA TYR A 35 -0.22 2.69 -13.26
C TYR A 35 -1.33 2.94 -14.27
N THR A 36 -2.53 3.20 -13.76
CA THR A 36 -3.69 3.48 -14.59
C THR A 36 -4.51 4.57 -13.94
N GLU A 37 -5.06 5.46 -14.74
CA GLU A 37 -6.01 6.46 -14.27
C GLU A 37 -7.35 6.19 -14.93
N LYS A 38 -8.42 6.17 -14.13
CA LYS A 38 -9.74 5.89 -14.62
C LYS A 38 -10.79 6.60 -13.78
N ASN A 39 -11.63 7.40 -14.43
CA ASN A 39 -12.72 8.13 -13.76
C ASN A 39 -12.23 9.01 -12.61
N GLY A 40 -11.06 9.64 -12.80
CA GLY A 40 -10.48 10.51 -11.79
C GLY A 40 -9.81 9.80 -10.65
N LYS A 41 -9.72 8.48 -10.71
CA LYS A 41 -9.05 7.68 -9.68
C LYS A 41 -7.78 7.07 -10.25
N GLN A 42 -6.79 6.91 -9.38
CA GLN A 42 -5.50 6.37 -9.78
C GLN A 42 -5.31 4.98 -9.19
N TYR A 43 -4.73 4.09 -9.98
CA TYR A 43 -4.53 2.70 -9.58
C TYR A 43 -3.09 2.29 -9.83
N ILE A 44 -2.44 1.71 -8.83
CA ILE A 44 -1.13 1.11 -8.94
C ILE A 44 -1.30 -0.37 -8.64
N THR A 45 -0.83 -1.23 -9.56
CA THR A 45 -0.91 -2.68 -9.35
C THR A 45 0.46 -3.29 -9.53
N TYR A 46 0.80 -4.24 -8.68
CA TYR A 46 2.06 -4.96 -8.79
C TYR A 46 1.95 -6.31 -8.10
N LYS A 47 2.91 -7.18 -8.41
CA LYS A 47 2.97 -8.51 -7.81
C LYS A 47 4.33 -8.73 -7.21
N THR A 48 4.34 -9.38 -6.06
CA THR A 48 5.58 -9.77 -5.39
C THR A 48 5.55 -11.26 -5.13
N GLU A 49 6.73 -11.86 -5.12
CA GLU A 49 6.88 -13.26 -4.79
C GLU A 49 8.07 -13.40 -3.87
N ASN A 50 7.87 -14.07 -2.75
CA ASN A 50 8.91 -14.23 -1.74
C ASN A 50 8.77 -15.61 -1.14
N ASP A 51 9.80 -16.47 -1.36
CA ASP A 51 9.82 -17.85 -0.85
C ASP A 51 8.58 -18.65 -1.27
N GLY A 52 8.13 -18.43 -2.50
CA GLY A 52 6.97 -19.12 -3.03
C GLY A 52 5.63 -18.46 -2.71
N ASP A 53 5.63 -17.49 -1.83
CA ASP A 53 4.41 -16.74 -1.50
C ASP A 53 4.18 -15.64 -2.53
N LYS A 54 3.04 -15.69 -3.18
CA LYS A 54 2.68 -14.72 -4.21
C LYS A 54 1.61 -13.79 -3.70
N ILE A 55 1.86 -12.50 -3.84
CA ILE A 55 0.93 -11.46 -3.40
C ILE A 55 0.69 -10.49 -4.54
N SER A 56 -0.58 -10.25 -4.84
CA SER A 56 -1.00 -9.22 -5.78
C SER A 56 -1.46 -8.02 -4.98
N SER A 57 -0.91 -6.85 -5.29
CA SER A 57 -1.20 -5.62 -4.56
C SER A 57 -1.83 -4.60 -5.48
N MET A 58 -2.82 -3.87 -4.95
CA MET A 58 -3.45 -2.77 -5.65
C MET A 58 -3.54 -1.58 -4.70
N ILE A 59 -3.08 -0.44 -5.17
CA ILE A 59 -3.18 0.82 -4.44
C ILE A 59 -4.10 1.72 -5.25
N LYS A 60 -5.22 2.11 -4.64
CA LYS A 60 -6.18 3.00 -5.28
C LYS A 60 -6.16 4.33 -4.57
N ILE A 61 -5.96 5.39 -5.33
CA ILE A 61 -5.97 6.76 -4.81
C ILE A 61 -7.24 7.44 -5.32
N ASP A 62 -8.08 7.87 -4.40
CA ASP A 62 -9.34 8.51 -4.71
C ASP A 62 -9.46 9.77 -3.86
N GLY A 63 -8.99 10.91 -4.41
CA GLY A 63 -8.95 12.14 -3.67
C GLY A 63 -8.05 12.05 -2.45
N ASN A 64 -8.64 12.19 -1.27
CA ASN A 64 -7.90 12.12 -0.02
C ASN A 64 -8.01 10.77 0.67
N GLU A 65 -8.37 9.74 -0.09
CA GLU A 65 -8.52 8.40 0.44
C GLU A 65 -7.65 7.43 -0.35
N ILE A 66 -6.97 6.54 0.34
CA ILE A 66 -6.14 5.52 -0.28
C ILE A 66 -6.58 4.16 0.20
N LEU A 67 -6.78 3.24 -0.73
CA LEU A 67 -7.08 1.85 -0.43
C LEU A 67 -5.91 1.00 -0.88
N ILE A 68 -5.38 0.17 0.02
CA ILE A 68 -4.35 -0.81 -0.32
C ILE A 68 -4.94 -2.19 -0.12
N LYS A 69 -5.05 -2.92 -1.20
CA LYS A 69 -5.62 -4.26 -1.19
C LYS A 69 -4.58 -5.28 -1.60
N ARG A 70 -4.44 -6.33 -0.83
CA ARG A 70 -3.52 -7.44 -1.13
C ARG A 70 -4.30 -8.73 -1.18
N THR A 71 -3.96 -9.57 -2.15
CA THR A 71 -4.58 -10.89 -2.33
C THR A 71 -3.50 -11.91 -2.64
N GLY A 72 -3.79 -13.17 -2.33
CA GLY A 72 -2.86 -14.27 -2.53
C GLY A 72 -2.53 -14.93 -1.22
N SER A 73 -1.25 -15.03 -0.88
CA SER A 73 -0.82 -15.61 0.38
C SER A 73 -1.29 -14.81 1.58
N VAL A 74 -1.56 -13.52 1.36
CA VAL A 74 -2.13 -12.63 2.37
C VAL A 74 -3.36 -12.00 1.75
N ASN A 75 -4.41 -11.81 2.55
CA ASN A 75 -5.60 -11.12 2.07
C ASN A 75 -5.94 -10.01 3.05
N SER A 76 -5.86 -8.78 2.55
CA SER A 76 -6.15 -7.61 3.38
C SER A 76 -6.68 -6.48 2.52
N SER A 77 -7.45 -5.60 3.14
CA SER A 77 -7.99 -4.42 2.49
C SER A 77 -7.94 -3.29 3.52
N MET A 78 -7.03 -2.35 3.31
CA MET A 78 -6.76 -1.28 4.26
C MET A 78 -7.10 0.06 3.65
N THR A 79 -7.95 0.82 4.33
CA THR A 79 -8.37 2.14 3.88
C THR A 79 -7.73 3.22 4.73
N TYR A 80 -7.15 4.22 4.09
CA TYR A 80 -6.48 5.34 4.73
C TYR A 80 -7.20 6.64 4.33
N LYS A 81 -7.71 7.34 5.31
CA LYS A 81 -8.36 8.63 5.10
C LYS A 81 -8.01 9.51 6.29
N VAL A 82 -7.48 10.71 6.02
CA VAL A 82 -6.99 11.60 7.07
C VAL A 82 -8.09 11.91 8.08
N ASP A 83 -7.72 11.91 9.37
CA ASP A 83 -8.59 12.17 10.51
C ASP A 83 -9.72 11.16 10.66
N THR A 84 -9.48 9.93 10.21
CA THR A 84 -10.48 8.87 10.27
C THR A 84 -9.86 7.60 10.85
N LYS A 85 -10.62 6.90 11.67
CA LYS A 85 -10.27 5.58 12.16
C LYS A 85 -11.08 4.55 11.39
N LYS A 86 -10.40 3.55 10.84
CA LYS A 86 -11.04 2.46 10.11
C LYS A 86 -10.64 1.14 10.71
N GLU A 87 -11.62 0.27 10.93
CA GLU A 87 -11.37 -1.09 11.38
C GLU A 87 -11.40 -2.03 10.20
N PHE A 88 -10.55 -3.05 10.24
CA PHE A 88 -10.52 -4.06 9.20
C PHE A 88 -10.05 -5.39 9.79
N LEU A 89 -10.28 -6.46 9.03
CA LEU A 89 -9.85 -7.79 9.42
C LEU A 89 -8.68 -8.22 8.55
N TYR A 90 -7.59 -8.62 9.19
CA TYR A 90 -6.41 -9.11 8.50
C TYR A 90 -6.49 -10.63 8.46
N HIS A 91 -6.62 -11.20 7.27
CA HIS A 91 -6.82 -12.63 7.09
C HIS A 91 -5.49 -13.34 6.84
N LEU A 92 -5.14 -14.21 7.77
CA LEU A 92 -3.95 -15.06 7.68
C LEU A 92 -4.41 -16.50 7.50
N PRO A 93 -3.53 -17.40 7.02
CA PRO A 93 -3.91 -18.79 6.84
C PRO A 93 -4.40 -19.47 8.11
N TYR A 94 -3.92 -19.02 9.27
CA TYR A 94 -4.25 -19.61 10.55
C TYR A 94 -5.27 -18.82 11.36
N GLY A 95 -5.83 -17.76 10.79
CA GLY A 95 -6.84 -17.00 11.51
C GLY A 95 -6.99 -15.59 11.02
N THR A 96 -7.87 -14.86 11.72
CA THR A 96 -8.21 -13.48 11.38
C THR A 96 -7.89 -12.59 12.56
N VAL A 97 -7.23 -11.46 12.31
CA VAL A 97 -6.84 -10.52 13.36
C VAL A 97 -7.51 -9.18 13.08
N PRO A 98 -8.31 -8.66 14.04
CA PRO A 98 -8.88 -7.33 13.88
C PRO A 98 -7.82 -6.25 14.11
N MET A 99 -7.84 -5.22 13.27
CA MET A 99 -6.89 -4.12 13.32
C MET A 99 -7.61 -2.81 13.10
N GLU A 100 -6.99 -1.72 13.55
CA GLU A 100 -7.53 -0.38 13.37
C GLU A 100 -6.46 0.52 12.79
N ILE A 101 -6.84 1.32 11.80
CA ILE A 101 -5.96 2.31 11.18
C ILE A 101 -6.49 3.71 11.46
N GLU A 102 -5.61 4.54 12.00
CA GLU A 102 -5.89 5.97 12.10
C GLU A 102 -4.85 6.70 11.27
N THR A 103 -5.30 7.43 10.24
CA THR A 103 -4.43 8.10 9.29
C THR A 103 -4.23 9.55 9.69
N GLN A 104 -2.97 9.97 9.86
CA GLN A 104 -2.64 11.32 10.23
C GLN A 104 -2.34 12.19 9.03
N ARG A 105 -1.73 11.62 7.97
CA ARG A 105 -1.28 12.43 6.85
C ARG A 105 -1.25 11.62 5.56
N ILE A 106 -1.70 12.25 4.48
CA ILE A 106 -1.59 11.70 3.13
C ILE A 106 -1.09 12.83 2.23
N VAL A 107 0.01 12.59 1.53
CA VAL A 107 0.50 13.51 0.50
C VAL A 107 0.73 12.69 -0.75
N SER A 108 0.04 13.03 -1.82
CA SER A 108 0.20 12.33 -3.09
C SER A 108 0.60 13.32 -4.17
N LYS A 109 1.71 13.01 -4.85
CA LYS A 109 2.20 13.78 -5.99
C LYS A 109 2.29 12.87 -7.21
N LEU A 110 1.42 11.89 -7.27
CA LEU A 110 1.47 10.87 -8.30
C LEU A 110 0.73 11.33 -9.56
N ASP A 111 1.37 11.14 -10.71
CA ASP A 111 0.72 11.31 -12.00
C ASP A 111 1.26 10.23 -12.95
N GLU A 112 0.95 10.35 -14.24
CA GLU A 112 1.35 9.34 -15.22
C GLU A 112 2.86 9.21 -15.38
N ASN A 113 3.61 10.22 -14.94
CA ASN A 113 5.07 10.17 -14.97
C ASN A 113 5.67 9.59 -13.70
N GLY A 114 4.82 9.23 -12.75
CA GLY A 114 5.23 8.68 -11.46
C GLY A 114 5.29 9.74 -10.40
N GLU A 115 6.03 9.53 -9.38
CA GLU A 115 6.42 10.31 -8.23
C GLU A 115 6.12 9.57 -6.94
N THR A 116 5.58 10.28 -5.92
CA THR A 116 5.52 9.71 -4.59
C THR A 116 4.16 9.85 -3.94
N ILE A 117 3.88 8.92 -3.04
CA ILE A 117 2.76 9.00 -2.12
C ILE A 117 3.35 8.80 -0.73
N GLU A 118 2.99 9.67 0.21
CA GLU A 118 3.41 9.54 1.60
C GLU A 118 2.20 9.35 2.49
N LEU A 119 2.29 8.37 3.38
CA LEU A 119 1.24 8.01 4.33
C LEU A 119 1.82 7.97 5.72
N VAL A 120 1.23 8.71 6.66
CA VAL A 120 1.57 8.60 8.07
C VAL A 120 0.33 8.11 8.80
N TYR A 121 0.45 6.98 9.45
CA TYR A 121 -0.72 6.38 10.10
C TYR A 121 -0.31 5.56 11.32
N THR A 122 -1.28 5.33 12.20
CA THR A 122 -1.12 4.47 13.37
C THR A 122 -1.95 3.22 13.16
N LEU A 123 -1.30 2.08 13.30
CA LEU A 123 -1.96 0.78 13.25
C LEU A 123 -2.06 0.24 14.65
N THR A 124 -3.27 -0.10 15.08
CA THR A 124 -3.50 -0.68 16.41
C THR A 124 -3.89 -2.14 16.24
N VAL A 125 -3.14 -3.02 16.90
CA VAL A 125 -3.36 -4.46 16.88
C VAL A 125 -3.36 -4.94 18.31
N GLN A 126 -4.51 -5.43 18.78
CA GLN A 126 -4.64 -5.99 20.14
C GLN A 126 -4.10 -5.03 21.20
N GLY A 127 -4.43 -3.74 21.05
CA GLY A 127 -4.02 -2.72 22.02
C GLY A 127 -2.64 -2.15 21.82
N GLU A 128 -1.82 -2.74 20.94
CA GLU A 128 -0.49 -2.22 20.67
C GLU A 128 -0.53 -1.28 19.47
N LYS A 129 0.18 -0.17 19.58
CA LYS A 129 0.19 0.85 18.54
C LYS A 129 1.50 0.83 17.79
N TYR A 130 1.38 0.74 16.47
CA TYR A 130 2.51 0.79 15.55
C TYR A 130 2.41 2.08 14.76
N PHE A 131 3.43 2.94 14.87
CA PHE A 131 3.45 4.20 14.16
C PHE A 131 4.17 4.00 12.84
N ASN A 132 3.53 4.38 11.75
CA ASN A 132 4.01 4.07 10.41
C ASN A 132 4.19 5.32 9.58
N ASP A 133 5.32 5.39 8.89
CA ASP A 133 5.63 6.44 7.93
C ASP A 133 5.97 5.71 6.64
N MET A 134 5.03 5.66 5.72
CA MET A 134 5.17 4.89 4.48
C MET A 134 5.36 5.83 3.30
N LYS A 135 6.32 5.50 2.46
CA LYS A 135 6.55 6.21 1.21
C LYS A 135 6.48 5.23 0.06
N ILE A 136 5.63 5.55 -0.91
CA ILE A 136 5.50 4.76 -2.12
C ILE A 136 6.07 5.60 -3.25
N THR A 137 7.08 5.08 -3.94
CA THR A 137 7.71 5.76 -5.06
C THR A 137 7.37 4.99 -6.33
N VAL A 138 6.89 5.72 -7.34
CA VAL A 138 6.51 5.14 -8.62
C VAL A 138 7.34 5.85 -9.67
N SER A 139 8.09 5.10 -10.45
CA SER A 139 8.88 5.68 -11.53
C SER A 139 8.72 4.86 -12.79
N LYS A 140 8.68 5.56 -13.91
CA LYS A 140 8.54 4.92 -15.21
C LYS A 140 9.84 4.22 -15.57
N ARG A 141 9.71 3.04 -16.14
CA ARG A 141 10.88 2.25 -16.57
C ARG A 141 11.49 2.79 -17.84
#